data_39962b01ea28eb2fbd844690058c6d6c
#
_entry.id   39962b01ea28eb2fbd844690058c6d6c
#
_cell.length_a   1.000
_cell.length_b   1.000
_cell.length_c   1.000
_cell.angle_alpha   90.00
_cell.angle_beta   90.00
_cell.angle_gamma   90.00
#
_symmetry.space_group_name_H-M   'P 1'
#
loop_
_entity.id
_entity.type
_entity.pdbx_description
1 polymer ?
#
loop_
_entity_poly.entity_id
_entity_poly.type
_entity_poly.pdbx_seq_one_letter_code
_entity_poly.pdbx_strand_id
1 'polypeptide(L)'
;MSKLDFQAVYLACWRSVYRYAYALTRNRHEAEDLAQEAFVRFLHTKESFRGECRETTWLCQTVKNLWIDQCRKAKGKISAELTERDGVSLTLSGATLEERAIDRDESRQILRYLHEMPEPYREVFTLRVMGELPFAQIGLAFGRSEGWARVVYYRAKQRLREQMEKGDAQE
;
A
#
# COMPACT_ATOMS: atom_id res chain seq x y z
N MET A 1 -25.64 -13.88 15.33
CA MET A 1 -24.56 -13.17 14.63
C MET A 1 -23.38 -13.02 15.59
N SER A 2 -22.28 -13.65 15.29
CA SER A 2 -21.09 -13.56 16.13
C SER A 2 -20.58 -12.11 16.11
N LYS A 3 -20.44 -11.51 17.29
CA LYS A 3 -19.68 -10.27 17.44
C LYS A 3 -18.32 -10.53 16.82
N LEU A 4 -18.02 -9.87 15.70
CA LEU A 4 -16.66 -9.87 15.17
C LEU A 4 -15.74 -9.45 16.32
N ASP A 5 -14.91 -10.38 16.74
CA ASP A 5 -13.94 -10.08 17.77
C ASP A 5 -12.87 -9.18 17.18
N PHE A 6 -12.94 -7.89 17.51
CA PHE A 6 -11.99 -6.90 17.03
C PHE A 6 -10.54 -7.32 17.31
N GLN A 7 -10.28 -7.93 18.46
CA GLN A 7 -8.95 -8.39 18.81
C GLN A 7 -8.46 -9.48 17.86
N ALA A 8 -9.33 -10.43 17.51
CA ALA A 8 -8.98 -11.47 16.55
C ALA A 8 -8.68 -10.90 15.16
N VAL A 9 -9.49 -9.96 14.69
CA VAL A 9 -9.25 -9.25 13.42
C VAL A 9 -7.94 -8.47 13.46
N TYR A 10 -7.69 -7.74 14.54
CA TYR A 10 -6.47 -6.97 14.71
C TYR A 10 -5.23 -7.88 14.63
N LEU A 11 -5.19 -8.96 15.41
CA LEU A 11 -4.06 -9.89 15.42
C LEU A 11 -3.86 -10.60 14.07
N ALA A 12 -4.94 -10.93 13.37
CA ALA A 12 -4.87 -11.61 12.09
C ALA A 12 -4.44 -10.67 10.94
N CYS A 13 -4.85 -9.40 10.96
CA CYS A 13 -4.72 -8.50 9.82
C CYS A 13 -3.62 -7.43 9.98
N TRP A 14 -3.18 -7.13 11.21
CA TRP A 14 -2.24 -6.03 11.46
C TRP A 14 -1.00 -6.08 10.58
N ARG A 15 -0.34 -7.23 10.53
CA ARG A 15 0.91 -7.39 9.78
C ARG A 15 0.73 -7.07 8.29
N SER A 16 -0.30 -7.64 7.67
CA SER A 16 -0.59 -7.44 6.24
C SER A 16 -0.96 -5.99 5.94
N VAL A 17 -1.81 -5.40 6.77
CA VAL A 17 -2.25 -4.01 6.63
C VAL A 17 -1.09 -3.03 6.82
N TYR A 18 -0.26 -3.25 7.83
CA TYR A 18 0.94 -2.44 8.05
C TYR A 18 1.94 -2.53 6.88
N ARG A 19 2.22 -3.74 6.39
CA ARG A 19 3.12 -3.95 5.24
C ARG A 19 2.60 -3.27 3.99
N TYR A 20 1.29 -3.34 3.76
CA TYR A 20 0.64 -2.63 2.66
C TYR A 20 0.78 -1.11 2.81
N ALA A 21 0.51 -0.57 3.98
CA ALA A 21 0.69 0.86 4.28
C ALA A 21 2.16 1.29 4.09
N TYR A 22 3.11 0.48 4.52
CA TYR A 22 4.53 0.75 4.34
C TYR A 22 4.94 0.75 2.86
N ALA A 23 4.40 -0.13 2.04
CA ALA A 23 4.64 -0.13 0.60
C ALA A 23 4.14 1.15 -0.09
N LEU A 24 3.05 1.76 0.42
CA LEU A 24 2.54 3.02 -0.08
C LEU A 24 3.36 4.23 0.38
N THR A 25 3.66 4.30 1.68
CA THR A 25 4.28 5.47 2.32
C THR A 25 5.80 5.45 2.25
N ARG A 26 6.40 4.26 2.30
CA ARG A 26 7.83 4.03 2.48
C ARG A 26 8.39 4.73 3.73
N ASN A 27 7.54 4.99 4.70
CA ASN A 27 7.84 5.61 5.97
C ASN A 27 7.16 4.84 7.10
N ARG A 28 7.93 4.39 8.08
CA ARG A 28 7.46 3.54 9.17
C ARG A 28 6.38 4.23 10.00
N HIS A 29 6.59 5.50 10.39
CA HIS A 29 5.64 6.24 11.21
C HIS A 29 4.32 6.52 10.48
N GLU A 30 4.40 6.95 9.23
CA GLU A 30 3.21 7.17 8.41
C GLU A 30 2.43 5.87 8.16
N ALA A 31 3.14 4.77 7.90
CA ALA A 31 2.52 3.46 7.72
C ALA A 31 1.80 2.99 8.99
N GLU A 32 2.41 3.18 10.15
CA GLU A 32 1.81 2.84 11.44
C GLU A 32 0.57 3.68 11.71
N ASP A 33 0.65 5.00 11.50
CA ASP A 33 -0.47 5.92 11.68
C ASP A 33 -1.65 5.59 10.77
N LEU A 34 -1.38 5.31 9.49
CA LEU A 34 -2.41 4.91 8.53
C LEU A 34 -3.06 3.58 8.90
N ALA A 35 -2.26 2.60 9.30
CA ALA A 35 -2.76 1.30 9.72
C ALA A 35 -3.63 1.44 10.98
N GLN A 36 -3.16 2.16 11.99
CA GLN A 36 -3.93 2.41 13.22
C GLN A 36 -5.26 3.13 12.92
N GLU A 37 -5.24 4.18 12.13
CA GLU A 37 -6.45 4.91 11.74
C GLU A 37 -7.45 4.00 10.99
N ALA A 38 -6.96 3.12 10.12
CA ALA A 38 -7.83 2.15 9.43
C ALA A 38 -8.51 1.19 10.43
N PHE A 39 -7.79 0.70 11.44
CA PHE A 39 -8.37 -0.14 12.47
C PHE A 39 -9.34 0.61 13.39
N VAL A 40 -9.07 1.87 13.71
CA VAL A 40 -10.02 2.71 14.47
C VAL A 40 -11.32 2.88 13.68
N ARG A 41 -11.25 3.17 12.40
CA ARG A 41 -12.43 3.24 11.52
C ARG A 41 -13.17 1.91 11.44
N PHE A 42 -12.44 0.81 11.34
CA PHE A 42 -13.05 -0.53 11.35
C PHE A 42 -13.81 -0.78 12.66
N LEU A 43 -13.25 -0.41 13.79
CA LEU A 43 -13.88 -0.55 15.10
C LEU A 43 -15.23 0.21 15.17
N HIS A 44 -15.29 1.41 14.61
CA HIS A 44 -16.52 2.21 14.57
C HIS A 44 -17.54 1.72 13.56
N THR A 45 -17.12 1.06 12.49
CA THR A 45 -18.00 0.59 11.41
C THR A 45 -18.34 -0.90 11.49
N LYS A 46 -17.75 -1.64 12.45
CA LYS A 46 -17.91 -3.09 12.54
C LYS A 46 -19.36 -3.57 12.64
N GLU A 47 -20.25 -2.78 13.26
CA GLU A 47 -21.67 -3.11 13.37
C GLU A 47 -22.40 -2.98 12.03
N SER A 48 -21.94 -2.12 11.15
CA SER A 48 -22.46 -1.92 9.78
C SER A 48 -21.69 -2.70 8.72
N PHE A 49 -20.58 -3.35 9.10
CA PHE A 49 -19.82 -4.19 8.20
C PHE A 49 -20.63 -5.43 7.79
N ARG A 50 -21.03 -5.47 6.52
CA ARG A 50 -21.94 -6.50 5.99
C ARG A 50 -21.22 -7.77 5.53
N GLY A 51 -19.90 -7.85 5.64
CA GLY A 51 -19.13 -9.01 5.17
C GLY A 51 -19.08 -9.16 3.64
N GLU A 52 -19.30 -8.07 2.91
CA GLU A 52 -19.23 -8.06 1.44
C GLU A 52 -17.82 -8.34 0.90
N CYS A 53 -16.81 -8.08 1.74
CA CYS A 53 -15.41 -8.42 1.47
C CYS A 53 -14.74 -8.89 2.76
N ARG A 54 -13.51 -9.42 2.64
CA ARG A 54 -12.72 -9.76 3.83
C ARG A 54 -12.29 -8.50 4.57
N GLU A 55 -12.13 -8.63 5.88
CA GLU A 55 -11.68 -7.55 6.76
C GLU A 55 -10.36 -6.93 6.29
N THR A 56 -9.40 -7.77 5.88
CA THR A 56 -8.12 -7.31 5.34
C THR A 56 -8.29 -6.46 4.08
N THR A 57 -9.20 -6.84 3.20
CA THR A 57 -9.51 -6.08 1.97
C THR A 57 -10.06 -4.70 2.30
N TRP A 58 -11.01 -4.65 3.22
CA TRP A 58 -11.61 -3.40 3.68
C TRP A 58 -10.57 -2.49 4.33
N LEU A 59 -9.73 -3.05 5.20
CA LEU A 59 -8.65 -2.32 5.88
C LEU A 59 -7.62 -1.77 4.88
N CYS A 60 -7.17 -2.57 3.92
CA CYS A 60 -6.24 -2.11 2.89
C CYS A 60 -6.84 -1.00 2.01
N GLN A 61 -8.13 -1.11 1.63
CA GLN A 61 -8.82 -0.05 0.90
C GLN A 61 -8.94 1.23 1.72
N THR A 62 -9.20 1.11 3.01
CA THR A 62 -9.26 2.25 3.93
C THR A 62 -7.89 2.93 4.03
N VAL A 63 -6.81 2.17 4.19
CA VAL A 63 -5.44 2.70 4.17
C VAL A 63 -5.15 3.44 2.87
N LYS A 64 -5.52 2.86 1.72
CA LYS A 64 -5.33 3.50 0.42
C LYS A 64 -6.06 4.84 0.32
N ASN A 65 -7.33 4.88 0.73
CA ASN A 65 -8.12 6.10 0.71
C ASN A 65 -7.52 7.18 1.62
N LEU A 66 -7.11 6.80 2.82
CA LEU A 66 -6.41 7.71 3.74
C LEU A 66 -5.12 8.26 3.15
N TRP A 67 -4.33 7.40 2.51
CA TRP A 67 -3.09 7.79 1.84
C TRP A 67 -3.34 8.78 0.69
N ILE A 68 -4.34 8.49 -0.15
CA ILE A 68 -4.73 9.40 -1.24
C ILE A 68 -5.17 10.75 -0.70
N ASP A 69 -5.96 10.78 0.37
CA ASP A 69 -6.40 12.02 1.01
C ASP A 69 -5.23 12.82 1.60
N GLN A 70 -4.26 12.16 2.22
CA GLN A 70 -3.04 12.80 2.69
C GLN A 70 -2.22 13.40 1.54
N CYS A 71 -2.06 12.66 0.44
CA CYS A 71 -1.37 13.16 -0.75
C CYS A 71 -2.07 14.36 -1.38
N ARG A 72 -3.40 14.37 -1.43
CA ARG A 72 -4.19 15.51 -1.91
C ARG A 72 -4.02 16.74 -1.02
N LYS A 73 -4.06 16.57 0.30
CA LYS A 73 -3.84 17.65 1.26
C LYS A 73 -2.42 18.22 1.16
N ALA A 74 -1.41 17.36 1.02
CA ALA A 74 -0.04 17.78 0.81
C ALA A 74 0.14 18.57 -0.50
N LYS A 75 -0.46 18.12 -1.61
CA LYS A 75 -0.48 18.86 -2.89
C LYS A 75 -1.22 20.18 -2.78
N GLY A 76 -2.33 20.25 -2.06
CA GLY A 76 -3.09 21.49 -1.80
C GLY A 76 -2.27 22.51 -1.01
N LYS A 77 -1.53 22.09 0.01
CA LYS A 77 -0.62 22.94 0.78
C LYS A 77 0.53 23.46 -0.08
N ILE A 78 1.12 22.60 -0.90
CA ILE A 78 2.20 22.96 -1.83
C ILE A 78 1.70 23.93 -2.90
N SER A 79 0.50 23.72 -3.42
CA SER A 79 -0.11 24.65 -4.38
C SER A 79 -0.39 26.02 -3.78
N ALA A 80 -0.69 26.10 -2.47
CA ALA A 80 -0.85 27.36 -1.76
C ALA A 80 0.51 28.05 -1.46
N GLU A 81 1.59 27.28 -1.30
CA GLU A 81 2.95 27.81 -1.07
C GLU A 81 3.74 28.05 -2.38
N LEU A 82 3.37 27.37 -3.48
CA LEU A 82 4.06 27.44 -4.78
C LEU A 82 3.72 28.65 -5.64
N THR A 83 2.93 29.61 -5.14
CA THR A 83 2.83 30.90 -5.80
C THR A 83 4.12 31.71 -5.73
N GLU A 84 5.15 31.24 -5.06
CA GLU A 84 6.41 32.01 -4.90
C GLU A 84 7.75 31.30 -5.17
N ARG A 85 7.84 30.00 -5.52
CA ARG A 85 9.17 29.43 -5.88
C ARG A 85 9.13 28.15 -6.71
N ASP A 86 9.95 28.17 -7.77
CA ASP A 86 10.27 27.09 -8.71
C ASP A 86 10.74 25.77 -8.08
N GLY A 87 10.21 24.67 -8.62
CA GLY A 87 10.94 23.41 -8.77
C GLY A 87 11.31 22.65 -7.51
N VAL A 88 10.36 22.13 -6.74
CA VAL A 88 10.66 21.09 -5.74
C VAL A 88 10.02 19.76 -6.16
N SER A 89 10.89 18.88 -6.65
CA SER A 89 10.59 17.45 -6.74
C SER A 89 10.20 16.95 -5.35
N LEU A 90 8.94 16.54 -5.19
CA LEU A 90 8.47 15.86 -3.99
C LEU A 90 9.10 14.46 -3.88
N THR A 91 10.37 14.43 -3.50
CA THR A 91 10.92 13.29 -2.81
C THR A 91 10.39 13.33 -1.37
N LEU A 92 9.31 12.60 -1.10
CA LEU A 92 8.95 12.23 0.27
C LEU A 92 10.03 11.28 0.80
N SER A 93 11.21 11.82 1.02
CA SER A 93 12.34 11.10 1.60
C SER A 93 12.41 11.43 3.09
N GLY A 94 11.58 10.76 3.85
CA GLY A 94 11.62 10.79 5.31
C GLY A 94 12.14 9.52 5.94
N ALA A 95 12.95 8.73 5.22
CA ALA A 95 13.58 7.55 5.82
C ALA A 95 14.65 8.00 6.82
N THR A 96 14.47 7.67 8.08
CA THR A 96 15.48 7.88 9.12
C THR A 96 16.71 7.01 8.89
N LEU A 97 17.88 7.43 9.42
CA LEU A 97 19.12 6.67 9.30
C LEU A 97 19.03 5.24 9.85
N GLU A 98 18.15 5.00 10.83
CA GLU A 98 17.90 3.67 11.42
C GLU A 98 17.09 2.77 10.47
N GLU A 99 16.17 3.32 9.70
CA GLU A 99 15.43 2.57 8.68
C GLU A 99 16.34 2.11 7.53
N ARG A 100 17.44 2.85 7.28
CA ARG A 100 18.45 2.48 6.28
C ARG A 100 19.30 1.27 6.70
N ALA A 101 19.43 0.98 8.01
CA ALA A 101 20.23 -0.13 8.51
C ALA A 101 19.50 -1.48 8.49
N ILE A 102 18.17 -1.49 8.45
CA ILE A 102 17.33 -2.69 8.53
C ILE A 102 16.95 -3.22 7.13
N ASP A 103 16.90 -2.34 6.13
CA ASP A 103 16.63 -2.71 4.76
C ASP A 103 17.89 -3.22 4.07
N ARG A 104 17.90 -4.50 3.74
CA ARG A 104 18.84 -5.05 2.78
C ARG A 104 18.69 -4.28 1.46
N ASP A 105 19.79 -3.96 0.80
CA ASP A 105 19.80 -3.18 -0.44
C ASP A 105 18.83 -3.70 -1.51
N GLU A 106 18.68 -5.03 -1.60
CA GLU A 106 17.72 -5.70 -2.49
C GLU A 106 16.26 -5.31 -2.20
N SER A 107 15.87 -5.24 -0.92
CA SER A 107 14.50 -4.87 -0.53
C SER A 107 14.17 -3.43 -0.90
N ARG A 108 15.13 -2.52 -0.76
CA ARG A 108 14.98 -1.12 -1.19
C ARG A 108 14.82 -1.00 -2.70
N GLN A 109 15.61 -1.76 -3.43
CA GLN A 109 15.59 -1.77 -4.89
C GLN A 109 14.24 -2.27 -5.40
N ILE A 110 13.72 -3.36 -4.83
CA ILE A 110 12.39 -3.89 -5.14
C ILE A 110 11.30 -2.84 -4.87
N LEU A 111 11.33 -2.19 -3.71
CA LEU A 111 10.34 -1.15 -3.36
C LEU A 111 10.42 0.06 -4.29
N ARG A 112 11.63 0.43 -4.73
CA ARG A 112 11.82 1.51 -5.71
C ARG A 112 11.18 1.16 -7.05
N TYR A 113 11.50 -0.01 -7.60
CA TYR A 113 10.91 -0.47 -8.86
C TYR A 113 9.40 -0.63 -8.77
N LEU A 114 8.90 -1.10 -7.63
CA LEU A 114 7.48 -1.20 -7.37
C LEU A 114 6.82 0.19 -7.37
N HIS A 115 7.46 1.18 -6.76
CA HIS A 115 6.96 2.55 -6.70
C HIS A 115 6.91 3.21 -8.09
N GLU A 116 7.85 2.90 -8.97
CA GLU A 116 7.91 3.39 -10.36
C GLU A 116 6.96 2.64 -11.30
N MET A 117 6.46 1.49 -10.88
CA MET A 117 5.58 0.65 -11.71
C MET A 117 4.23 1.35 -11.93
N PRO A 118 3.72 1.38 -13.19
CA PRO A 118 2.42 1.99 -13.47
C PRO A 118 1.25 1.19 -12.88
N GLU A 119 0.14 1.88 -12.63
CA GLU A 119 -1.12 1.24 -12.30
C GLU A 119 -1.73 0.52 -13.52
N PRO A 120 -2.47 -0.57 -13.35
CA PRO A 120 -2.86 -1.21 -12.07
C PRO A 120 -1.84 -2.23 -11.53
N TYR A 121 -0.72 -2.41 -12.19
CA TYR A 121 0.28 -3.44 -11.85
C TYR A 121 0.84 -3.26 -10.44
N ARG A 122 1.20 -2.05 -10.07
CA ARG A 122 1.72 -1.71 -8.75
C ARG A 122 0.74 -2.09 -7.66
N GLU A 123 -0.49 -1.64 -7.77
CA GLU A 123 -1.51 -1.85 -6.74
C GLU A 123 -1.88 -3.34 -6.60
N VAL A 124 -2.09 -4.04 -7.71
CA VAL A 124 -2.40 -5.48 -7.69
C VAL A 124 -1.26 -6.27 -7.06
N PHE A 125 -0.02 -5.96 -7.41
CA PHE A 125 1.15 -6.62 -6.83
C PHE A 125 1.26 -6.33 -5.33
N THR A 126 1.10 -5.09 -4.92
CA THR A 126 1.18 -4.68 -3.52
C THR A 126 0.09 -5.32 -2.67
N LEU A 127 -1.15 -5.34 -3.15
CA LEU A 127 -2.25 -6.03 -2.47
C LEU A 127 -2.01 -7.52 -2.33
N ARG A 128 -1.46 -8.17 -3.35
CA ARG A 128 -1.18 -9.60 -3.31
C ARG A 128 -0.04 -9.97 -2.38
N VAL A 129 1.08 -9.25 -2.47
CA VAL A 129 2.32 -9.60 -1.76
C VAL A 129 2.35 -9.01 -0.35
N MET A 130 2.02 -7.75 -0.20
CA MET A 130 2.05 -7.06 1.10
C MET A 130 0.76 -7.24 1.88
N GLY A 131 -0.38 -7.04 1.22
CA GLY A 131 -1.70 -7.20 1.82
C GLY A 131 -2.15 -8.66 1.96
N GLU A 132 -1.48 -9.59 1.30
CA GLU A 132 -1.80 -11.03 1.30
C GLU A 132 -3.23 -11.33 0.85
N LEU A 133 -3.82 -10.46 0.00
CA LEU A 133 -5.16 -10.65 -0.50
C LEU A 133 -5.23 -11.77 -1.56
N PRO A 134 -6.26 -12.61 -1.53
CA PRO A 134 -6.51 -13.54 -2.64
C PRO A 134 -6.95 -12.80 -3.91
N PHE A 135 -6.67 -13.36 -5.07
CA PHE A 135 -6.99 -12.74 -6.36
C PHE A 135 -8.48 -12.40 -6.53
N ALA A 136 -9.38 -13.22 -5.98
CA ALA A 136 -10.81 -12.94 -5.99
C ALA A 136 -11.14 -11.61 -5.31
N GLN A 137 -10.53 -11.33 -4.16
CA GLN A 137 -10.72 -10.08 -3.42
C GLN A 137 -10.06 -8.88 -4.13
N ILE A 138 -8.91 -9.08 -4.74
CA ILE A 138 -8.26 -8.05 -5.55
C ILE A 138 -9.15 -7.70 -6.76
N GLY A 139 -9.68 -8.70 -7.46
CA GLY A 139 -10.62 -8.48 -8.55
C GLY A 139 -11.84 -7.66 -8.11
N LEU A 140 -12.46 -8.02 -7.00
CA LEU A 140 -13.58 -7.25 -6.42
C LEU A 140 -13.21 -5.79 -6.13
N ALA A 141 -12.04 -5.54 -5.56
CA ALA A 141 -11.55 -4.19 -5.25
C ALA A 141 -11.43 -3.30 -6.49
N PHE A 142 -11.14 -3.87 -7.65
CA PHE A 142 -11.05 -3.16 -8.93
C PHE A 142 -12.32 -3.24 -9.79
N GLY A 143 -13.37 -3.90 -9.32
CA GLY A 143 -14.55 -4.17 -10.14
C GLY A 143 -14.24 -5.06 -11.35
N ARG A 144 -13.31 -6.00 -11.20
CA ARG A 144 -12.81 -6.91 -12.23
C ARG A 144 -12.91 -8.37 -11.77
N SER A 145 -12.68 -9.31 -12.69
CA SER A 145 -12.65 -10.73 -12.39
C SER A 145 -11.40 -11.16 -11.63
N GLU A 146 -11.48 -12.32 -10.98
CA GLU A 146 -10.31 -12.98 -10.38
C GLU A 146 -9.21 -13.26 -11.44
N GLY A 147 -9.62 -13.73 -12.61
CA GLY A 147 -8.71 -14.01 -13.73
C GLY A 147 -7.95 -12.77 -14.18
N TRP A 148 -8.60 -11.61 -14.25
CA TRP A 148 -7.95 -10.34 -14.52
C TRP A 148 -6.88 -10.01 -13.48
N ALA A 149 -7.20 -10.12 -12.19
CA ALA A 149 -6.25 -9.86 -11.10
C ALA A 149 -5.02 -10.75 -11.20
N ARG A 150 -5.22 -12.03 -11.51
CA ARG A 150 -4.15 -13.01 -11.71
C ARG A 150 -3.22 -12.65 -12.86
N VAL A 151 -3.79 -12.29 -14.02
CA VAL A 151 -3.01 -11.87 -15.19
C VAL A 151 -2.21 -10.61 -14.90
N VAL A 152 -2.84 -9.60 -14.28
CA VAL A 152 -2.16 -8.34 -13.92
C VAL A 152 -1.02 -8.61 -12.94
N TYR A 153 -1.24 -9.44 -11.94
CA TYR A 153 -0.19 -9.83 -10.98
C TYR A 153 1.03 -10.47 -11.66
N TYR A 154 0.81 -11.45 -12.52
CA TYR A 154 1.93 -12.12 -13.21
C TYR A 154 2.68 -11.18 -14.15
N ARG A 155 1.99 -10.27 -14.82
CA ARG A 155 2.63 -9.22 -15.63
C ARG A 155 3.44 -8.25 -14.76
N ALA A 156 2.92 -7.86 -13.60
CA ALA A 156 3.64 -7.04 -12.63
C ALA A 156 4.90 -7.74 -12.14
N LYS A 157 4.82 -9.02 -11.79
CA LYS A 157 5.94 -9.85 -11.37
C LYS A 157 7.01 -9.95 -12.44
N GLN A 158 6.63 -10.12 -13.71
CA GLN A 158 7.55 -10.16 -14.83
C GLN A 158 8.27 -8.82 -15.02
N ARG A 159 7.54 -7.70 -14.98
CA ARG A 159 8.13 -6.36 -15.08
C ARG A 159 9.14 -6.09 -13.97
N LEU A 160 8.82 -6.49 -12.74
CA LEU A 160 9.73 -6.35 -11.61
C LEU A 160 11.01 -7.15 -11.81
N ARG A 161 10.90 -8.40 -12.27
CA ARG A 161 12.05 -9.27 -12.59
C ARG A 161 12.94 -8.65 -13.66
N GLU A 162 12.37 -8.16 -14.76
CA GLU A 162 13.11 -7.52 -15.86
C GLU A 162 13.86 -6.27 -15.37
N GLN A 163 13.29 -5.49 -14.45
CA GLN A 163 13.97 -4.33 -13.89
C GLN A 163 15.13 -4.72 -12.97
N MET A 164 14.97 -5.78 -12.18
CA MET A 164 16.03 -6.28 -11.32
C MET A 164 17.21 -6.80 -12.16
N GLU A 165 16.96 -7.58 -13.22
CA GLU A 165 17.98 -8.10 -14.12
C GLU A 165 18.75 -6.98 -14.84
N LYS A 166 18.10 -5.88 -15.20
CA LYS A 166 18.74 -4.70 -15.78
C LYS A 166 19.60 -3.93 -14.77
N GLY A 167 19.17 -3.90 -13.51
CA GLY A 167 19.93 -3.28 -12.42
C GLY A 167 21.23 -4.01 -12.16
N ASP A 168 21.21 -5.33 -12.11
CA ASP A 168 22.39 -6.17 -11.90
C ASP A 168 23.39 -6.11 -13.05
N ALA A 169 22.94 -5.82 -14.28
CA ALA A 169 23.79 -5.71 -15.46
C ALA A 169 24.52 -4.35 -15.57
N GLN A 170 24.20 -3.39 -14.71
CA GLN A 170 24.81 -2.04 -14.69
C GLN A 170 25.85 -1.84 -13.57
N GLU A 171 26.02 -2.83 -12.70
CA GLU A 171 27.12 -2.90 -11.73
C GLU A 171 28.29 -3.74 -12.28
#